data_71ae11c3438adb2e76a43ff5a25677fc
#
_entry.id   71ae11c3438adb2e76a43ff5a25677fc
#
_cell.length_a   1.000
_cell.length_b   1.000
_cell.length_c   1.000
_cell.angle_alpha   90.00
_cell.angle_beta   90.00
_cell.angle_gamma   90.00
#
_symmetry.space_group_name_H-M   'P 1'
#
loop_
_entity.id
_entity.type
_entity.pdbx_description
1 polymer ?
#
loop_
_entity_poly.entity_id
_entity_poly.type
_entity_poly.pdbx_seq_one_letter_code
_entity_poly.pdbx_strand_id
1 'polypeptide(L)'
;MAQFTRKQLRAGGLCVSTHLWNEARLMSKTIRASKGQAISIRDGKLTVPNNPVVPYVIGDGTGPDIWHASVRIFDAAVAKAYKGQRQIEWLEVLAGEKAFNETGNWLPDETVEAFNHYLVGIKGPLTTPIGKGIRSLNVALRQMLDLYVCLRPVRWFTGVPSPVRAPEKVDMVIFRENTEDIYAGIEYVGGSPEAAKFLAFMQEAFPKDFAKIRFGTAEKTADFNAQVGIDNALVEVGIGIKPVSRTGSERLIRAAIEYALQFKRRNVTLVHKGNIMKFTEGGFLDWGYELAEREFGDKVYTWAQWERTKKAKGEADANAEQKAALASGRILV
;
A
#
# COMPACT_ATOMS: atom_id res chain seq x y z
N MET A 1 9.94 -12.43 -6.93
CA MET A 1 8.46 -12.47 -6.94
C MET A 1 8.02 -13.03 -5.60
N ALA A 2 7.53 -12.20 -4.73
CA ALA A 2 7.01 -12.63 -3.43
C ALA A 2 5.62 -13.22 -3.62
N GLN A 3 5.41 -14.43 -3.09
CA GLN A 3 4.13 -15.14 -3.13
C GLN A 3 3.40 -14.86 -1.81
N PHE A 4 2.28 -14.15 -1.86
CA PHE A 4 1.42 -13.94 -0.71
C PHE A 4 0.06 -14.60 -0.91
N THR A 5 -0.41 -15.36 0.06
CA THR A 5 -1.54 -16.27 -0.06
C THR A 5 -2.82 -15.78 0.61
N ARG A 6 -3.94 -16.03 -0.04
CA ARG A 6 -5.33 -15.74 0.36
C ARG A 6 -5.89 -16.70 1.44
N LYS A 7 -5.13 -17.31 2.33
CA LYS A 7 -5.61 -18.43 3.17
C LYS A 7 -5.95 -18.10 4.63
N GLN A 8 -6.22 -16.85 5.02
CA GLN A 8 -6.61 -16.56 6.43
C GLN A 8 -7.90 -15.73 6.63
N LEU A 9 -8.85 -15.80 5.72
CA LEU A 9 -10.16 -15.16 5.93
C LEU A 9 -11.30 -16.21 5.96
N ARG A 10 -11.33 -17.04 7.01
CA ARG A 10 -12.53 -17.75 7.43
C ARG A 10 -12.52 -17.91 8.96
N ALA A 11 -12.97 -16.90 9.65
CA ALA A 11 -13.66 -16.98 10.95
C ALA A 11 -14.12 -15.58 11.37
N GLY A 12 -15.39 -15.30 11.31
CA GLY A 12 -16.00 -14.06 11.82
C GLY A 12 -17.17 -13.63 10.93
N GLY A 13 -18.36 -14.19 11.19
CA GLY A 13 -19.55 -13.91 10.40
C GLY A 13 -20.03 -12.47 10.55
N LEU A 14 -20.24 -11.83 9.41
CA LEU A 14 -21.26 -10.80 9.23
C LEU A 14 -21.81 -11.00 7.81
N CYS A 15 -23.05 -11.49 7.80
CA CYS A 15 -23.86 -11.68 6.61
C CYS A 15 -24.27 -10.30 6.08
N VAL A 16 -23.59 -9.80 5.05
CA VAL A 16 -24.08 -8.69 4.22
C VAL A 16 -24.34 -9.25 2.84
N SER A 17 -25.60 -9.18 2.46
CA SER A 17 -26.27 -9.75 1.28
C SER A 17 -25.37 -9.98 0.04
N THR A 18 -25.02 -11.24 -0.16
CA THR A 18 -24.38 -11.76 -1.37
C THR A 18 -25.28 -11.74 -2.62
N HIS A 19 -26.53 -11.33 -2.48
CA HIS A 19 -27.51 -11.35 -3.59
C HIS A 19 -27.37 -10.17 -4.56
N LEU A 20 -27.00 -8.97 -4.10
CA LEU A 20 -26.83 -7.82 -4.99
C LEU A 20 -25.54 -7.85 -5.83
N TRP A 21 -24.53 -8.59 -5.38
CA TRP A 21 -23.27 -8.78 -6.12
C TRP A 21 -23.37 -9.84 -7.22
N ASN A 22 -24.31 -10.78 -7.12
CA ASN A 22 -24.45 -11.83 -8.12
C ASN A 22 -25.28 -11.41 -9.35
N GLU A 23 -26.20 -10.47 -9.23
CA GLU A 23 -27.00 -10.04 -10.39
C GLU A 23 -26.28 -9.03 -11.29
N ALA A 24 -25.39 -8.18 -10.74
CA ALA A 24 -24.52 -7.32 -11.55
C ALA A 24 -23.43 -8.12 -12.31
N ARG A 25 -23.16 -9.36 -11.89
CA ARG A 25 -22.14 -10.24 -12.49
C ARG A 25 -22.56 -10.86 -13.83
N LEU A 26 -23.82 -10.73 -14.21
CA LEU A 26 -24.41 -11.39 -15.41
C LEU A 26 -24.32 -10.56 -16.68
N MET A 27 -23.79 -9.32 -16.67
CA MET A 27 -23.70 -8.47 -17.85
C MET A 27 -22.31 -7.86 -18.14
N SER A 28 -21.26 -8.16 -17.37
CA SER A 28 -19.92 -7.71 -17.69
C SER A 28 -19.30 -8.66 -18.74
N LYS A 29 -18.99 -8.12 -19.90
CA LYS A 29 -18.14 -8.81 -20.90
C LYS A 29 -16.75 -8.89 -20.36
N THR A 30 -16.43 -9.92 -19.57
CA THR A 30 -15.06 -10.16 -19.08
C THR A 30 -14.10 -10.16 -20.26
N ILE A 31 -13.17 -9.24 -20.30
CA ILE A 31 -12.11 -9.20 -21.32
C ILE A 31 -11.27 -10.48 -21.15
N ARG A 32 -11.30 -11.34 -22.14
CA ARG A 32 -10.52 -12.58 -22.15
C ARG A 32 -9.55 -12.59 -23.32
N ALA A 33 -8.33 -13.00 -23.06
CA ALA A 33 -7.38 -13.26 -24.12
C ALA A 33 -7.87 -14.42 -24.98
N SER A 34 -7.69 -14.31 -26.30
CA SER A 34 -8.03 -15.37 -27.26
C SER A 34 -7.05 -16.54 -27.19
N LYS A 35 -5.87 -16.33 -26.65
CA LYS A 35 -4.77 -17.29 -26.49
C LYS A 35 -4.18 -17.17 -25.09
N GLY A 36 -3.38 -18.16 -24.72
CA GLY A 36 -2.71 -18.17 -23.42
C GLY A 36 -3.59 -18.72 -22.28
N GLN A 37 -3.04 -18.76 -21.10
CA GLN A 37 -3.64 -19.31 -19.90
C GLN A 37 -3.46 -18.37 -18.71
N ALA A 38 -4.44 -18.35 -17.81
CA ALA A 38 -4.33 -17.56 -16.58
C ALA A 38 -3.30 -18.15 -15.62
N ILE A 39 -2.54 -17.26 -14.96
CA ILE A 39 -1.75 -17.63 -13.79
C ILE A 39 -2.72 -17.99 -12.67
N SER A 40 -2.42 -19.02 -11.90
CA SER A 40 -3.26 -19.46 -10.79
C SER A 40 -2.48 -19.63 -9.50
N ILE A 41 -3.19 -19.65 -8.37
CA ILE A 41 -2.62 -19.93 -7.05
C ILE A 41 -3.18 -21.28 -6.58
N ARG A 42 -2.30 -22.27 -6.35
CA ARG A 42 -2.64 -23.57 -5.76
C ARG A 42 -1.79 -23.78 -4.51
N ASP A 43 -2.43 -24.13 -3.41
CA ASP A 43 -1.77 -24.36 -2.10
C ASP A 43 -0.79 -23.24 -1.70
N GLY A 44 -1.21 -22.00 -1.99
CA GLY A 44 -0.41 -20.83 -1.68
C GLY A 44 0.76 -20.55 -2.62
N LYS A 45 0.91 -21.30 -3.71
CA LYS A 45 1.98 -21.12 -4.70
C LYS A 45 1.43 -20.70 -6.04
N LEU A 46 2.13 -19.77 -6.69
CA LEU A 46 1.82 -19.39 -8.08
C LEU A 46 2.15 -20.55 -9.01
N THR A 47 1.18 -20.89 -9.86
CA THR A 47 1.37 -21.79 -10.99
C THR A 47 1.36 -20.95 -12.25
N VAL A 48 2.50 -20.87 -12.94
CA VAL A 48 2.69 -20.06 -14.13
C VAL A 48 2.76 -21.00 -15.35
N PRO A 49 1.80 -20.92 -16.28
CA PRO A 49 1.81 -21.72 -17.50
C PRO A 49 2.95 -21.31 -18.45
N ASN A 50 3.15 -22.06 -19.55
CA ASN A 50 4.19 -21.73 -20.54
C ASN A 50 3.85 -20.48 -21.36
N ASN A 51 2.57 -20.16 -21.50
CA ASN A 51 2.05 -18.98 -22.19
C ASN A 51 1.08 -18.21 -21.26
N PRO A 52 1.58 -17.58 -20.17
CA PRO A 52 0.73 -16.85 -19.26
C PRO A 52 0.14 -15.62 -19.93
N VAL A 53 -1.14 -15.35 -19.66
CA VAL A 53 -1.75 -14.07 -20.03
C VAL A 53 -1.37 -13.04 -18.97
N VAL A 54 -0.85 -11.89 -19.43
CA VAL A 54 -0.52 -10.75 -18.58
C VAL A 54 -1.28 -9.52 -19.11
N PRO A 55 -2.34 -9.08 -18.40
CA PRO A 55 -3.00 -7.82 -18.72
C PRO A 55 -2.03 -6.63 -18.56
N TYR A 56 -2.16 -5.66 -19.44
CA TYR A 56 -1.39 -4.43 -19.32
C TYR A 56 -2.23 -3.19 -19.65
N VAL A 57 -1.93 -2.11 -18.96
CA VAL A 57 -2.40 -0.75 -19.27
C VAL A 57 -1.20 0.02 -19.82
N ILE A 58 -1.29 0.52 -21.03
CA ILE A 58 -0.24 1.35 -21.64
C ILE A 58 0.03 2.59 -20.78
N GLY A 59 -1.04 3.24 -20.29
CA GLY A 59 -0.96 4.45 -19.50
C GLY A 59 -0.93 5.73 -20.33
N ASP A 60 -0.81 6.85 -19.62
CA ASP A 60 -0.90 8.20 -20.16
C ASP A 60 0.49 8.82 -20.33
N GLY A 61 0.58 9.93 -21.05
CA GLY A 61 1.82 10.71 -21.21
C GLY A 61 2.95 9.89 -21.80
N THR A 62 4.00 9.59 -21.03
CA THR A 62 5.14 8.76 -21.45
C THR A 62 4.85 7.26 -21.48
N GLY A 63 3.65 6.85 -21.11
CA GLY A 63 3.25 5.43 -21.03
C GLY A 63 3.49 4.65 -22.32
N PRO A 64 3.02 5.11 -23.49
CA PRO A 64 3.25 4.45 -24.77
C PRO A 64 4.72 4.21 -25.09
N ASP A 65 5.57 5.20 -24.90
CA ASP A 65 7.02 5.10 -25.17
C ASP A 65 7.68 4.06 -24.26
N ILE A 66 7.35 4.09 -22.97
CA ILE A 66 7.85 3.12 -21.98
C ILE A 66 7.38 1.72 -22.35
N TRP A 67 6.10 1.56 -22.73
CA TRP A 67 5.54 0.27 -23.07
C TRP A 67 6.19 -0.33 -24.34
N HIS A 68 6.32 0.46 -25.40
CA HIS A 68 6.95 0.01 -26.64
C HIS A 68 8.40 -0.45 -26.44
N ALA A 69 9.15 0.22 -25.58
CA ALA A 69 10.51 -0.21 -25.24
C ALA A 69 10.49 -1.48 -24.38
N SER A 70 9.61 -1.52 -23.37
CA SER A 70 9.58 -2.58 -22.35
C SER A 70 9.11 -3.92 -22.90
N VAL A 71 8.05 -3.95 -23.72
CA VAL A 71 7.50 -5.20 -24.27
C VAL A 71 8.54 -5.97 -25.10
N ARG A 72 9.34 -5.25 -25.91
CA ARG A 72 10.43 -5.84 -26.70
C ARG A 72 11.49 -6.49 -25.81
N ILE A 73 11.82 -5.83 -24.69
CA ILE A 73 12.81 -6.35 -23.73
C ILE A 73 12.24 -7.58 -23.02
N PHE A 74 10.98 -7.56 -22.59
CA PHE A 74 10.34 -8.69 -21.93
C PHE A 74 10.28 -9.91 -22.83
N ASP A 75 9.83 -9.74 -24.08
CA ASP A 75 9.74 -10.84 -25.03
C ASP A 75 11.11 -11.44 -25.36
N ALA A 76 12.11 -10.60 -25.59
CA ALA A 76 13.48 -11.05 -25.83
C ALA A 76 14.08 -11.78 -24.60
N ALA A 77 13.83 -11.26 -23.41
CA ALA A 77 14.31 -11.88 -22.17
C ALA A 77 13.67 -13.25 -21.93
N VAL A 78 12.35 -13.37 -22.13
CA VAL A 78 11.63 -14.64 -22.00
C VAL A 78 12.10 -15.65 -23.04
N ALA A 79 12.20 -15.24 -24.31
CA ALA A 79 12.69 -16.10 -25.38
C ALA A 79 14.11 -16.62 -25.10
N LYS A 80 15.01 -15.75 -24.61
CA LYS A 80 16.37 -16.11 -24.23
C LYS A 80 16.41 -17.05 -23.02
N ALA A 81 15.68 -16.70 -21.95
CA ALA A 81 15.68 -17.48 -20.71
C ALA A 81 15.11 -18.89 -20.87
N TYR A 82 14.09 -19.03 -21.69
CA TYR A 82 13.38 -20.30 -21.91
C TYR A 82 13.61 -20.92 -23.29
N LYS A 83 14.59 -20.43 -24.06
CA LYS A 83 14.97 -20.98 -25.40
C LYS A 83 13.77 -21.09 -26.34
N GLY A 84 12.87 -20.11 -26.29
CA GLY A 84 11.65 -20.07 -27.11
C GLY A 84 10.52 -21.00 -26.68
N GLN A 85 10.67 -21.76 -25.59
CA GLN A 85 9.64 -22.69 -25.12
C GLN A 85 8.50 -22.01 -24.34
N ARG A 86 8.67 -20.74 -23.97
CA ARG A 86 7.67 -19.92 -23.27
C ARG A 86 7.53 -18.58 -23.94
N GLN A 87 6.33 -18.04 -23.83
CA GLN A 87 6.01 -16.69 -24.30
C GLN A 87 4.96 -16.05 -23.36
N ILE A 88 4.89 -14.73 -23.33
CA ILE A 88 3.83 -14.01 -22.63
C ILE A 88 2.75 -13.66 -23.66
N GLU A 89 1.50 -13.92 -23.32
CA GLU A 89 0.35 -13.42 -24.07
C GLU A 89 -0.09 -12.09 -23.46
N TRP A 90 0.16 -11.00 -24.17
CA TRP A 90 -0.16 -9.66 -23.71
C TRP A 90 -1.62 -9.32 -23.99
N LEU A 91 -2.36 -8.90 -22.95
CA LEU A 91 -3.76 -8.49 -23.02
C LEU A 91 -3.88 -7.01 -22.68
N GLU A 92 -4.13 -6.16 -23.65
CA GLU A 92 -4.39 -4.75 -23.37
C GLU A 92 -5.72 -4.59 -22.63
N VAL A 93 -5.70 -3.83 -21.54
CA VAL A 93 -6.88 -3.40 -20.79
C VAL A 93 -6.82 -1.88 -20.59
N LEU A 94 -7.99 -1.23 -20.50
CA LEU A 94 -8.09 0.23 -20.57
C LEU A 94 -8.10 0.86 -19.18
N ALA A 95 -7.29 1.91 -19.00
CA ALA A 95 -7.39 2.85 -17.87
C ALA A 95 -6.78 4.19 -18.27
N GLY A 96 -7.16 5.26 -17.60
CA GLY A 96 -6.66 6.62 -17.84
C GLY A 96 -7.33 7.31 -19.02
N GLU A 97 -6.61 8.18 -19.69
CA GLU A 97 -7.13 9.03 -20.79
C GLU A 97 -7.66 8.19 -21.95
N LYS A 98 -6.96 7.11 -22.32
CA LYS A 98 -7.41 6.21 -23.39
C LYS A 98 -8.76 5.59 -23.05
N ALA A 99 -8.94 5.10 -21.83
CA ALA A 99 -10.20 4.54 -21.38
C ALA A 99 -11.32 5.55 -21.43
N PHE A 100 -11.08 6.76 -20.93
CA PHE A 100 -12.08 7.82 -20.93
C PHE A 100 -12.50 8.23 -22.35
N ASN A 101 -11.56 8.37 -23.26
CA ASN A 101 -11.82 8.71 -24.66
C ASN A 101 -12.63 7.63 -25.41
N GLU A 102 -12.41 6.36 -25.10
CA GLU A 102 -13.09 5.25 -25.74
C GLU A 102 -14.42 4.86 -25.10
N THR A 103 -14.56 5.01 -23.78
CA THR A 103 -15.70 4.48 -23.00
C THR A 103 -16.44 5.50 -22.16
N GLY A 104 -15.89 6.70 -21.98
CA GLY A 104 -16.40 7.69 -21.04
C GLY A 104 -16.08 7.39 -19.56
N ASN A 105 -15.36 6.30 -19.29
CA ASN A 105 -14.97 5.88 -17.93
C ASN A 105 -13.45 5.84 -17.79
N TRP A 106 -12.90 6.49 -16.77
CA TRP A 106 -11.46 6.51 -16.51
C TRP A 106 -10.88 5.17 -16.07
N LEU A 107 -11.70 4.31 -15.47
CA LEU A 107 -11.32 2.98 -14.99
C LEU A 107 -12.49 2.01 -15.17
N PRO A 108 -12.62 1.35 -16.32
CA PRO A 108 -13.65 0.36 -16.57
C PRO A 108 -13.55 -0.84 -15.60
N ASP A 109 -14.69 -1.38 -15.18
CA ASP A 109 -14.76 -2.52 -14.27
C ASP A 109 -14.08 -3.76 -14.87
N GLU A 110 -14.17 -3.95 -16.18
CA GLU A 110 -13.53 -5.04 -16.91
C GLU A 110 -12.00 -5.05 -16.73
N THR A 111 -11.39 -3.88 -16.56
CA THR A 111 -9.94 -3.77 -16.29
C THR A 111 -9.61 -4.32 -14.91
N VAL A 112 -10.40 -3.97 -13.90
CA VAL A 112 -10.24 -4.48 -12.53
C VAL A 112 -10.48 -6.00 -12.51
N GLU A 113 -11.52 -6.48 -13.20
CA GLU A 113 -11.81 -7.91 -13.32
C GLU A 113 -10.69 -8.67 -14.01
N ALA A 114 -10.09 -8.11 -15.08
CA ALA A 114 -8.97 -8.72 -15.76
C ALA A 114 -7.76 -8.87 -14.83
N PHE A 115 -7.37 -7.83 -14.10
CA PHE A 115 -6.28 -7.92 -13.12
C PHE A 115 -6.57 -8.95 -12.02
N ASN A 116 -7.81 -9.01 -11.51
CA ASN A 116 -8.20 -10.00 -10.52
C ASN A 116 -8.17 -11.43 -11.07
N HIS A 117 -8.58 -11.63 -12.33
CA HIS A 117 -8.63 -12.94 -12.95
C HIS A 117 -7.23 -13.48 -13.28
N TYR A 118 -6.38 -12.65 -13.86
CA TYR A 118 -5.03 -13.08 -14.29
C TYR A 118 -3.97 -12.95 -13.21
N LEU A 119 -4.24 -12.32 -12.08
CA LEU A 119 -3.40 -12.18 -10.87
C LEU A 119 -2.12 -11.37 -11.02
N VAL A 120 -1.61 -11.20 -12.21
CA VAL A 120 -0.38 -10.44 -12.51
C VAL A 120 -0.70 -9.51 -13.67
N GLY A 121 -0.30 -8.24 -13.55
CA GLY A 121 -0.49 -7.26 -14.60
C GLY A 121 0.57 -6.18 -14.58
N ILE A 122 0.67 -5.45 -15.68
CA ILE A 122 1.57 -4.31 -15.83
C ILE A 122 0.70 -3.07 -16.04
N LYS A 123 1.05 -2.00 -15.34
CA LYS A 123 0.37 -0.72 -15.48
C LYS A 123 1.39 0.38 -15.78
N GLY A 124 1.17 1.07 -16.87
CA GLY A 124 1.86 2.31 -17.20
C GLY A 124 1.43 3.47 -16.30
N PRO A 125 2.05 4.65 -16.41
CA PRO A 125 1.66 5.83 -15.66
C PRO A 125 0.21 6.22 -15.98
N LEU A 126 -0.53 6.71 -14.97
CA LEU A 126 -1.88 7.23 -15.17
C LEU A 126 -1.96 8.67 -14.68
N THR A 127 -2.48 9.54 -15.52
CA THR A 127 -2.79 10.92 -15.18
C THR A 127 -3.99 10.95 -14.22
N THR A 128 -3.86 11.69 -13.13
CA THR A 128 -5.02 12.00 -12.30
C THR A 128 -5.66 13.25 -12.85
N PRO A 129 -6.92 13.21 -13.30
CA PRO A 129 -7.60 14.40 -13.82
C PRO A 129 -7.59 15.53 -12.79
N ILE A 130 -7.27 16.73 -13.25
CA ILE A 130 -7.31 17.93 -12.41
C ILE A 130 -8.77 18.35 -12.28
N GLY A 131 -9.40 18.06 -11.15
CA GLY A 131 -10.78 18.45 -10.87
C GLY A 131 -11.18 18.10 -9.44
N LYS A 132 -12.06 18.91 -8.85
CA LYS A 132 -12.60 18.63 -7.51
C LYS A 132 -13.43 17.34 -7.56
N GLY A 133 -13.05 16.34 -6.77
CA GLY A 133 -13.82 15.10 -6.56
C GLY A 133 -13.33 13.85 -7.29
N ILE A 134 -12.32 13.91 -8.17
CA ILE A 134 -11.76 12.71 -8.81
C ILE A 134 -10.59 12.18 -7.97
N ARG A 135 -10.78 10.99 -7.39
CA ARG A 135 -9.71 10.30 -6.66
C ARG A 135 -8.65 9.77 -7.64
N SER A 136 -7.40 9.68 -7.20
CA SER A 136 -6.33 9.10 -8.00
C SER A 136 -6.68 7.68 -8.45
N LEU A 137 -6.66 7.42 -9.76
CA LEU A 137 -6.89 6.10 -10.34
C LEU A 137 -5.91 5.06 -9.80
N ASN A 138 -4.69 5.48 -9.49
CA ASN A 138 -3.67 4.62 -8.88
C ASN A 138 -4.07 4.16 -7.47
N VAL A 139 -4.68 5.05 -6.68
CA VAL A 139 -5.18 4.70 -5.34
C VAL A 139 -6.40 3.79 -5.46
N ALA A 140 -7.33 4.10 -6.36
CA ALA A 140 -8.51 3.28 -6.61
C ALA A 140 -8.13 1.83 -6.96
N LEU A 141 -7.22 1.63 -7.92
CA LEU A 141 -6.75 0.29 -8.30
C LEU A 141 -6.12 -0.47 -7.13
N ARG A 142 -5.30 0.20 -6.30
CA ARG A 142 -4.67 -0.44 -5.13
C ARG A 142 -5.70 -0.92 -4.12
N GLN A 143 -6.74 -0.12 -3.88
CA GLN A 143 -7.81 -0.47 -2.96
C GLN A 143 -8.71 -1.58 -3.52
N MET A 144 -9.17 -1.45 -4.77
CA MET A 144 -10.06 -2.43 -5.41
C MET A 144 -9.42 -3.81 -5.57
N LEU A 145 -8.10 -3.85 -5.79
CA LEU A 145 -7.32 -5.07 -5.94
C LEU A 145 -6.66 -5.55 -4.63
N ASP A 146 -6.88 -4.85 -3.52
CA ASP A 146 -6.23 -5.08 -2.21
C ASP A 146 -4.70 -5.23 -2.31
N LEU A 147 -4.06 -4.31 -3.03
CA LEU A 147 -2.61 -4.27 -3.19
C LEU A 147 -1.98 -3.59 -1.97
N TYR A 148 -1.98 -4.24 -0.82
CA TYR A 148 -1.59 -3.68 0.46
C TYR A 148 -0.08 -3.44 0.62
N VAL A 149 0.76 -3.93 -0.27
CA VAL A 149 2.21 -3.70 -0.27
C VAL A 149 2.65 -2.95 -1.52
N CYS A 150 3.15 -1.74 -1.38
CA CYS A 150 4.06 -1.15 -2.36
C CYS A 150 5.47 -1.67 -2.11
N LEU A 151 5.93 -2.63 -2.88
CA LEU A 151 7.29 -3.15 -2.80
C LEU A 151 8.18 -2.39 -3.77
N ARG A 152 9.15 -1.63 -3.23
CA ARG A 152 10.02 -0.74 -4.01
C ARG A 152 11.49 -1.02 -3.74
N PRO A 153 12.17 -1.84 -4.56
CA PRO A 153 13.62 -1.98 -4.51
C PRO A 153 14.29 -0.66 -4.94
N VAL A 154 15.22 -0.20 -4.15
CA VAL A 154 16.01 1.02 -4.41
C VAL A 154 17.48 0.66 -4.36
N ARG A 155 18.14 0.74 -5.51
CA ARG A 155 19.57 0.57 -5.66
C ARG A 155 20.10 1.46 -6.77
N TRP A 156 21.36 1.79 -6.70
CA TRP A 156 22.03 2.50 -7.77
C TRP A 156 22.50 1.55 -8.87
N PHE A 157 22.54 2.07 -10.10
CA PHE A 157 23.09 1.37 -11.26
C PHE A 157 24.31 2.13 -11.77
N THR A 158 25.40 1.41 -12.06
CA THR A 158 26.65 1.97 -12.55
C THR A 158 26.42 2.84 -13.78
N GLY A 159 27.00 4.04 -13.78
CA GLY A 159 26.89 5.01 -14.87
C GLY A 159 25.70 5.98 -14.75
N VAL A 160 24.81 5.79 -13.79
CA VAL A 160 23.69 6.72 -13.56
C VAL A 160 24.14 7.83 -12.60
N PRO A 161 23.97 9.13 -12.95
CA PRO A 161 24.24 10.24 -12.04
C PRO A 161 23.44 10.14 -10.75
N SER A 162 24.04 10.48 -9.63
CA SER A 162 23.37 10.46 -8.32
C SER A 162 23.82 11.64 -7.46
N PRO A 163 22.90 12.28 -6.71
CA PRO A 163 23.26 13.32 -5.73
C PRO A 163 23.86 12.73 -4.44
N VAL A 164 23.81 11.40 -4.27
CA VAL A 164 24.37 10.71 -3.10
C VAL A 164 25.86 10.51 -3.27
N ARG A 165 26.66 10.74 -2.20
CA ARG A 165 28.12 10.64 -2.26
C ARG A 165 28.66 9.25 -2.56
N ALA A 166 27.99 8.21 -2.08
CA ALA A 166 28.38 6.81 -2.23
C ALA A 166 27.16 5.98 -2.65
N PRO A 167 26.63 6.19 -3.88
CA PRO A 167 25.37 5.58 -4.32
C PRO A 167 25.47 4.06 -4.46
N GLU A 168 26.66 3.51 -4.66
CA GLU A 168 26.94 2.06 -4.70
C GLU A 168 26.63 1.34 -3.38
N LYS A 169 26.52 2.08 -2.26
CA LYS A 169 26.14 1.55 -0.95
C LYS A 169 24.62 1.49 -0.74
N VAL A 170 23.84 2.04 -1.67
CA VAL A 170 22.37 2.04 -1.58
C VAL A 170 21.84 0.73 -2.14
N ASP A 171 21.33 -0.11 -1.25
CA ASP A 171 20.59 -1.34 -1.58
C ASP A 171 19.55 -1.59 -0.49
N MET A 172 18.38 -1.00 -0.67
CA MET A 172 17.26 -1.14 0.26
C MET A 172 15.99 -1.51 -0.49
N VAL A 173 15.02 -2.07 0.24
CA VAL A 173 13.69 -2.35 -0.29
C VAL A 173 12.67 -1.72 0.64
N ILE A 174 11.82 -0.84 0.09
CA ILE A 174 10.80 -0.14 0.86
C ILE A 174 9.48 -0.92 0.71
N PHE A 175 8.92 -1.32 1.85
CA PHE A 175 7.57 -1.84 1.97
C PHE A 175 6.68 -0.74 2.50
N ARG A 176 5.75 -0.26 1.68
CA ARG A 176 4.88 0.85 2.01
C ARG A 176 3.43 0.41 2.05
N GLU A 177 2.72 0.82 3.11
CA GLU A 177 1.27 0.68 3.22
C GLU A 177 0.55 1.48 2.12
N ASN A 178 -0.56 0.95 1.64
CA ASN A 178 -1.30 1.47 0.50
C ASN A 178 -2.82 1.55 0.68
N THR A 179 -3.38 0.95 1.72
CA THR A 179 -4.83 0.70 1.83
C THR A 179 -5.47 1.38 3.03
N GLU A 180 -4.66 1.74 4.01
CA GLU A 180 -5.07 2.44 5.23
C GLU A 180 -4.36 3.80 5.35
N ASP A 181 -4.32 4.35 6.55
CA ASP A 181 -3.71 5.62 6.88
C ASP A 181 -4.37 6.76 6.08
N ILE A 182 -3.60 7.75 5.62
CA ILE A 182 -4.10 8.84 4.78
C ILE A 182 -4.69 8.35 3.44
N TYR A 183 -4.29 7.16 2.99
CA TYR A 183 -4.81 6.56 1.75
C TYR A 183 -6.22 5.99 1.88
N ALA A 184 -6.76 5.88 3.09
CA ALA A 184 -8.19 5.57 3.27
C ALA A 184 -9.09 6.64 2.62
N GLY A 185 -8.57 7.88 2.48
CA GLY A 185 -9.25 8.97 1.78
C GLY A 185 -10.55 9.39 2.46
N ILE A 186 -10.60 9.27 3.79
CA ILE A 186 -11.75 9.73 4.59
C ILE A 186 -11.49 11.17 4.98
N GLU A 187 -12.09 12.10 4.25
CA GLU A 187 -11.91 13.52 4.50
C GLU A 187 -13.17 14.33 4.16
N TYR A 188 -13.31 15.47 4.84
CA TYR A 188 -14.41 16.41 4.66
C TYR A 188 -13.87 17.81 4.45
N VAL A 189 -14.44 18.50 3.47
CA VAL A 189 -14.05 19.87 3.10
C VAL A 189 -14.40 20.85 4.22
N GLY A 190 -13.49 21.75 4.56
CA GLY A 190 -13.74 22.82 5.52
C GLY A 190 -14.96 23.68 5.13
N GLY A 191 -15.83 23.94 6.10
CA GLY A 191 -17.09 24.67 5.86
C GLY A 191 -18.21 23.83 5.25
N SER A 192 -17.98 22.55 4.91
CA SER A 192 -19.05 21.69 4.40
C SER A 192 -20.00 21.23 5.52
N PRO A 193 -21.26 20.86 5.18
CA PRO A 193 -22.21 20.30 6.14
C PRO A 193 -21.70 19.06 6.85
N GLU A 194 -20.92 18.22 6.16
CA GLU A 194 -20.30 16.99 6.70
C GLU A 194 -19.23 17.33 7.74
N ALA A 195 -18.36 18.30 7.46
CA ALA A 195 -17.36 18.77 8.40
C ALA A 195 -18.02 19.42 9.63
N ALA A 196 -19.07 20.22 9.45
CA ALA A 196 -19.83 20.82 10.55
C ALA A 196 -20.47 19.76 11.43
N LYS A 197 -21.07 18.71 10.84
CA LYS A 197 -21.66 17.57 11.57
C LYS A 197 -20.60 16.81 12.37
N PHE A 198 -19.41 16.57 11.79
CA PHE A 198 -18.30 15.91 12.46
C PHE A 198 -17.81 16.74 13.65
N LEU A 199 -17.63 18.06 13.46
CA LEU A 199 -17.18 18.96 14.52
C LEU A 199 -18.19 19.01 15.69
N ALA A 200 -19.49 19.06 15.40
CA ALA A 200 -20.54 19.03 16.42
C ALA A 200 -20.51 17.71 17.22
N PHE A 201 -20.37 16.57 16.53
CA PHE A 201 -20.21 15.26 17.16
C PHE A 201 -18.97 15.21 18.07
N MET A 202 -17.84 15.71 17.59
CA MET A 202 -16.60 15.75 18.39
C MET A 202 -16.73 16.66 19.61
N GLN A 203 -17.42 17.79 19.48
CA GLN A 203 -17.66 18.73 20.58
C GLN A 203 -18.51 18.08 21.68
N GLU A 204 -19.54 17.34 21.29
CA GLU A 204 -20.44 16.63 22.21
C GLU A 204 -19.77 15.42 22.85
N ALA A 205 -19.23 14.50 22.03
CA ALA A 205 -18.73 13.21 22.49
C ALA A 205 -17.32 13.26 23.07
N PHE A 206 -16.45 14.16 22.56
CA PHE A 206 -15.03 14.25 22.92
C PHE A 206 -14.58 15.68 23.17
N PRO A 207 -15.18 16.42 24.14
CA PRO A 207 -14.94 17.86 24.32
C PRO A 207 -13.48 18.22 24.60
N LYS A 208 -12.74 17.36 25.30
CA LYS A 208 -11.30 17.58 25.57
C LYS A 208 -10.44 17.48 24.31
N ASP A 209 -10.79 16.61 23.38
CA ASP A 209 -10.07 16.47 22.12
C ASP A 209 -10.53 17.51 21.11
N PHE A 210 -11.82 17.83 21.08
CA PHE A 210 -12.36 18.94 20.30
C PHE A 210 -11.69 20.27 20.65
N ALA A 211 -11.39 20.53 21.93
CA ALA A 211 -10.71 21.75 22.35
C ALA A 211 -9.32 21.94 21.70
N LYS A 212 -8.70 20.87 21.20
CA LYS A 212 -7.43 20.90 20.46
C LYS A 212 -7.60 21.39 19.01
N ILE A 213 -8.82 21.40 18.49
CA ILE A 213 -9.14 21.97 17.17
C ILE A 213 -9.19 23.48 17.34
N ARG A 214 -8.10 24.15 16.94
CA ARG A 214 -7.83 25.55 17.28
C ARG A 214 -8.96 26.51 16.83
N PHE A 215 -9.47 26.32 15.64
CA PHE A 215 -10.51 27.15 15.02
C PHE A 215 -11.82 26.38 14.80
N GLY A 216 -12.14 25.49 15.72
CA GLY A 216 -13.32 24.60 15.61
C GLY A 216 -14.65 25.25 15.99
N THR A 217 -14.65 26.50 16.46
CA THR A 217 -15.88 27.27 16.77
C THR A 217 -15.82 28.66 16.17
N ALA A 218 -16.99 29.24 15.88
CA ALA A 218 -17.11 30.59 15.34
C ALA A 218 -16.50 31.64 16.31
N GLU A 219 -16.70 31.49 17.62
CA GLU A 219 -16.13 32.35 18.65
C GLU A 219 -14.60 32.40 18.57
N LYS A 220 -13.93 31.23 18.62
CA LYS A 220 -12.46 31.18 18.54
C LYS A 220 -11.90 31.73 17.23
N THR A 221 -12.63 31.54 16.12
CA THR A 221 -12.25 32.07 14.81
C THR A 221 -12.38 33.59 14.80
N ALA A 222 -13.50 34.12 15.30
CA ALA A 222 -13.74 35.56 15.39
C ALA A 222 -12.71 36.24 16.29
N ASP A 223 -12.43 35.69 17.48
CA ASP A 223 -11.46 36.24 18.43
C ASP A 223 -10.04 36.34 17.84
N PHE A 224 -9.61 35.33 17.10
CA PHE A 224 -8.31 35.36 16.42
C PHE A 224 -8.30 36.35 15.26
N ASN A 225 -9.34 36.34 14.42
CA ASN A 225 -9.42 37.19 13.25
C ASN A 225 -9.50 38.67 13.62
N ALA A 226 -10.22 39.01 14.70
CA ALA A 226 -10.27 40.38 15.23
C ALA A 226 -8.88 40.92 15.62
N GLN A 227 -7.99 40.08 16.15
CA GLN A 227 -6.62 40.48 16.52
C GLN A 227 -5.76 40.84 15.30
N VAL A 228 -6.09 40.35 14.12
CA VAL A 228 -5.39 40.62 12.86
C VAL A 228 -6.19 41.49 11.91
N GLY A 229 -7.29 42.12 12.39
CA GLY A 229 -8.11 43.06 11.64
C GLY A 229 -9.00 42.42 10.57
N ILE A 230 -9.33 41.16 10.71
CA ILE A 230 -10.22 40.40 9.82
C ILE A 230 -11.59 40.26 10.49
N ASP A 231 -12.66 40.72 9.83
CA ASP A 231 -14.05 40.54 10.27
C ASP A 231 -14.65 39.27 9.63
N ASN A 232 -14.30 38.08 10.22
CA ASN A 232 -14.79 36.80 9.76
C ASN A 232 -14.83 35.81 10.93
N ALA A 233 -15.96 35.11 11.09
CA ALA A 233 -16.18 34.05 12.10
C ALA A 233 -16.48 32.68 11.49
N LEU A 234 -16.22 32.49 10.20
CA LEU A 234 -16.50 31.22 9.51
C LEU A 234 -15.60 30.09 10.02
N VAL A 235 -16.21 28.96 10.34
CA VAL A 235 -15.48 27.75 10.72
C VAL A 235 -15.18 26.92 9.45
N GLU A 236 -13.97 27.06 8.95
CA GLU A 236 -13.50 26.37 7.72
C GLU A 236 -12.39 25.35 8.07
N VAL A 237 -12.73 24.40 8.92
CA VAL A 237 -11.82 23.33 9.33
C VAL A 237 -12.06 22.09 8.48
N GLY A 238 -11.09 21.73 7.65
CA GLY A 238 -11.08 20.43 6.96
C GLY A 238 -10.75 19.31 7.92
N ILE A 239 -11.43 18.18 7.81
CA ILE A 239 -11.26 17.01 8.68
C ILE A 239 -10.77 15.84 7.85
N GLY A 240 -9.69 15.20 8.28
CA GLY A 240 -9.19 13.93 7.73
C GLY A 240 -9.13 12.87 8.83
N ILE A 241 -9.59 11.66 8.53
CA ILE A 241 -9.52 10.51 9.43
C ILE A 241 -8.45 9.55 8.93
N LYS A 242 -7.50 9.22 9.82
CA LYS A 242 -6.37 8.37 9.56
C LYS A 242 -6.49 7.05 10.33
N PRO A 243 -7.15 6.02 9.78
CA PRO A 243 -7.26 4.71 10.42
C PRO A 243 -5.97 3.91 10.25
N VAL A 244 -5.51 3.26 11.31
CA VAL A 244 -4.42 2.28 11.28
C VAL A 244 -4.87 1.08 12.09
N SER A 245 -4.95 -0.08 11.45
CA SER A 245 -5.40 -1.31 12.08
C SER A 245 -4.25 -2.26 12.39
N ARG A 246 -4.46 -3.12 13.40
CA ARG A 246 -3.53 -4.23 13.69
C ARG A 246 -3.39 -5.15 12.48
N THR A 247 -4.49 -5.54 11.87
CA THR A 247 -4.50 -6.47 10.73
C THR A 247 -3.75 -5.90 9.53
N GLY A 248 -3.99 -4.63 9.17
CA GLY A 248 -3.29 -3.95 8.08
C GLY A 248 -1.79 -3.81 8.37
N SER A 249 -1.43 -3.44 9.61
CA SER A 249 -0.04 -3.32 10.05
C SER A 249 0.69 -4.66 10.02
N GLU A 250 0.09 -5.70 10.61
CA GLU A 250 0.69 -7.03 10.68
C GLU A 250 0.90 -7.65 9.30
N ARG A 251 -0.04 -7.51 8.35
CA ARG A 251 0.11 -8.07 7.01
C ARG A 251 1.26 -7.42 6.22
N LEU A 252 1.45 -6.12 6.37
CA LEU A 252 2.57 -5.41 5.74
C LEU A 252 3.91 -5.86 6.34
N ILE A 253 4.01 -5.90 7.67
CA ILE A 253 5.24 -6.23 8.38
C ILE A 253 5.61 -7.69 8.15
N ARG A 254 4.64 -8.61 8.16
CA ARG A 254 4.85 -10.03 7.81
C ARG A 254 5.46 -10.16 6.43
N ALA A 255 4.90 -9.47 5.43
CA ALA A 255 5.43 -9.44 4.08
C ALA A 255 6.89 -8.96 4.02
N ALA A 256 7.24 -7.93 4.79
CA ALA A 256 8.59 -7.39 4.83
C ALA A 256 9.58 -8.38 5.50
N ILE A 257 9.17 -9.04 6.59
CA ILE A 257 10.01 -10.04 7.28
C ILE A 257 10.22 -11.27 6.39
N GLU A 258 9.16 -11.81 5.77
CA GLU A 258 9.25 -12.95 4.84
C GLU A 258 10.17 -12.64 3.67
N TYR A 259 10.04 -11.44 3.09
CA TYR A 259 10.95 -10.98 2.03
C TYR A 259 12.41 -10.91 2.53
N ALA A 260 12.63 -10.34 3.71
CA ALA A 260 13.97 -10.21 4.29
C ALA A 260 14.62 -11.58 4.52
N LEU A 261 13.86 -12.55 5.02
CA LEU A 261 14.33 -13.94 5.20
C LEU A 261 14.61 -14.63 3.86
N GLN A 262 13.69 -14.51 2.89
CA GLN A 262 13.83 -15.12 1.57
C GLN A 262 15.06 -14.59 0.80
N PHE A 263 15.28 -13.27 0.86
CA PHE A 263 16.39 -12.61 0.15
C PHE A 263 17.62 -12.36 1.02
N LYS A 264 17.70 -13.01 2.19
CA LYS A 264 18.84 -12.94 3.12
C LYS A 264 19.24 -11.50 3.45
N ARG A 265 18.26 -10.63 3.68
CA ARG A 265 18.49 -9.25 4.14
C ARG A 265 18.86 -9.26 5.61
N ARG A 266 19.67 -8.30 6.05
CA ARG A 266 20.22 -8.27 7.41
C ARG A 266 19.24 -7.74 8.45
N ASN A 267 18.32 -6.89 8.06
CA ASN A 267 17.36 -6.27 8.96
C ASN A 267 16.07 -5.85 8.26
N VAL A 268 15.05 -5.61 9.09
CA VAL A 268 13.82 -4.89 8.74
C VAL A 268 13.69 -3.70 9.69
N THR A 269 13.47 -2.50 9.17
CA THR A 269 13.28 -1.29 9.98
C THR A 269 11.83 -0.85 9.89
N LEU A 270 11.14 -0.80 11.04
CA LEU A 270 9.79 -0.25 11.16
C LEU A 270 9.87 1.27 11.23
N VAL A 271 9.37 1.96 10.19
CA VAL A 271 9.41 3.42 10.10
C VAL A 271 8.04 3.98 10.44
N HIS A 272 7.99 4.83 11.47
CA HIS A 272 6.74 5.37 12.00
C HIS A 272 6.95 6.72 12.71
N LYS A 273 5.87 7.44 13.02
CA LYS A 273 5.88 8.71 13.77
C LYS A 273 5.19 8.56 15.15
N GLY A 274 5.48 7.49 15.86
CA GLY A 274 4.84 7.13 17.14
C GLY A 274 5.11 8.09 18.32
N ASN A 275 6.11 8.97 18.23
CA ASN A 275 6.33 9.99 19.25
C ASN A 275 5.23 11.07 19.27
N ILE A 276 4.52 11.28 18.15
CA ILE A 276 3.37 12.21 18.04
C ILE A 276 2.05 11.41 18.02
N MET A 277 1.92 10.45 17.13
CA MET A 277 0.70 9.65 16.94
C MET A 277 0.82 8.30 17.66
N LYS A 278 0.71 8.33 18.97
CA LYS A 278 1.03 7.19 19.86
C LYS A 278 0.16 5.95 19.64
N PHE A 279 -1.10 6.12 19.26
CA PHE A 279 -2.06 5.03 19.16
C PHE A 279 -2.27 4.48 17.74
N THR A 280 -1.87 5.23 16.72
CA THR A 280 -1.85 4.79 15.33
C THR A 280 -0.44 4.35 14.94
N GLU A 281 0.49 5.28 14.82
CA GLU A 281 1.89 5.02 14.49
C GLU A 281 2.61 4.17 15.56
N GLY A 282 2.37 4.49 16.84
CA GLY A 282 2.89 3.68 17.96
C GLY A 282 2.28 2.30 17.98
N GLY A 283 0.97 2.17 17.67
CA GLY A 283 0.32 0.88 17.49
C GLY A 283 0.95 0.05 16.37
N PHE A 284 1.27 0.66 15.23
CA PHE A 284 1.99 0.00 14.14
C PHE A 284 3.33 -0.61 14.62
N LEU A 285 4.09 0.15 15.41
CA LEU A 285 5.35 -0.33 16.00
C LEU A 285 5.14 -1.53 16.93
N ASP A 286 4.22 -1.37 17.89
CA ASP A 286 3.98 -2.38 18.94
C ASP A 286 3.47 -3.68 18.31
N TRP A 287 2.47 -3.61 17.44
CA TRP A 287 1.95 -4.78 16.72
C TRP A 287 2.99 -5.43 15.81
N GLY A 288 3.90 -4.62 15.25
CA GLY A 288 5.00 -5.12 14.44
C GLY A 288 6.00 -5.96 15.23
N TYR A 289 6.39 -5.52 16.42
CA TYR A 289 7.25 -6.30 17.29
C TYR A 289 6.55 -7.54 17.84
N GLU A 290 5.29 -7.42 18.26
CA GLU A 290 4.49 -8.56 18.71
C GLU A 290 4.37 -9.65 17.62
N LEU A 291 4.09 -9.24 16.38
CA LEU A 291 4.05 -10.14 15.23
C LEU A 291 5.40 -10.83 15.02
N ALA A 292 6.48 -10.04 14.98
CA ALA A 292 7.81 -10.53 14.71
C ALA A 292 8.23 -11.60 15.74
N GLU A 293 7.96 -11.36 17.01
CA GLU A 293 8.27 -12.32 18.08
C GLU A 293 7.35 -13.54 18.04
N ARG A 294 6.05 -13.36 17.78
CA ARG A 294 5.06 -14.44 17.75
C ARG A 294 5.25 -15.41 16.58
N GLU A 295 5.52 -14.90 15.38
CA GLU A 295 5.53 -15.69 14.15
C GLU A 295 6.95 -16.05 13.66
N PHE A 296 7.95 -15.27 14.05
CA PHE A 296 9.33 -15.39 13.54
C PHE A 296 10.39 -15.39 14.64
N GLY A 297 10.02 -15.62 15.89
CA GLY A 297 10.94 -15.48 17.04
C GLY A 297 12.20 -16.34 16.98
N ASP A 298 12.19 -17.46 16.22
CA ASP A 298 13.36 -18.29 15.93
C ASP A 298 14.29 -17.70 14.85
N LYS A 299 13.79 -16.76 14.03
CA LYS A 299 14.46 -16.19 12.86
C LYS A 299 14.79 -14.72 12.99
N VAL A 300 14.17 -14.02 13.94
CA VAL A 300 14.38 -12.58 14.16
C VAL A 300 14.80 -12.29 15.59
N TYR A 301 15.42 -11.13 15.79
CA TYR A 301 15.64 -10.50 17.09
C TYR A 301 15.08 -9.08 17.01
N THR A 302 14.17 -8.71 17.91
CA THR A 302 13.52 -7.40 17.89
C THR A 302 14.23 -6.37 18.75
N TRP A 303 14.13 -5.10 18.39
CA TRP A 303 14.58 -4.03 19.26
C TRP A 303 13.81 -3.99 20.60
N ALA A 304 12.55 -4.42 20.60
CA ALA A 304 11.76 -4.57 21.82
C ALA A 304 12.36 -5.61 22.78
N GLN A 305 12.94 -6.70 22.28
CA GLN A 305 13.68 -7.66 23.12
C GLN A 305 14.91 -6.99 23.74
N TRP A 306 15.68 -6.26 22.93
CA TRP A 306 16.84 -5.54 23.43
C TRP A 306 16.47 -4.53 24.55
N GLU A 307 15.42 -3.76 24.36
CA GLU A 307 14.92 -2.81 25.37
C GLU A 307 14.49 -3.51 26.66
N ARG A 308 13.82 -4.65 26.56
CA ARG A 308 13.43 -5.44 27.76
C ARG A 308 14.66 -5.95 28.51
N THR A 309 15.64 -6.48 27.83
CA THR A 309 16.87 -6.98 28.43
C THR A 309 17.68 -5.84 29.04
N LYS A 310 17.80 -4.71 28.34
CA LYS A 310 18.44 -3.51 28.85
C LYS A 310 17.80 -3.03 30.15
N LYS A 311 16.47 -2.98 30.21
CA LYS A 311 15.74 -2.57 31.40
C LYS A 311 15.93 -3.54 32.57
N ALA A 312 16.02 -4.83 32.31
CA ALA A 312 16.11 -5.87 33.33
C ALA A 312 17.55 -6.12 33.83
N LYS A 313 18.55 -6.06 32.94
CA LYS A 313 19.93 -6.51 33.20
C LYS A 313 21.01 -5.48 32.82
N GLY A 314 20.64 -4.40 32.15
CA GLY A 314 21.58 -3.39 31.67
C GLY A 314 21.96 -3.52 30.21
N GLU A 315 22.62 -2.50 29.69
CA GLU A 315 22.94 -2.36 28.28
C GLU A 315 23.98 -3.37 27.78
N ALA A 316 24.95 -3.73 28.64
CA ALA A 316 25.98 -4.70 28.29
C ALA A 316 25.39 -6.10 27.97
N ASP A 317 24.43 -6.54 28.81
CA ASP A 317 23.73 -7.82 28.62
C ASP A 317 22.82 -7.78 27.40
N ALA A 318 22.12 -6.68 27.16
CA ALA A 318 21.29 -6.49 25.97
C ALA A 318 22.13 -6.56 24.68
N ASN A 319 23.30 -5.91 24.67
CA ASN A 319 24.22 -5.94 23.54
C ASN A 319 24.80 -7.35 23.31
N ALA A 320 25.13 -8.08 24.39
CA ALA A 320 25.61 -9.45 24.31
C ALA A 320 24.53 -10.38 23.74
N GLU A 321 23.28 -10.26 24.20
CA GLU A 321 22.14 -11.03 23.71
C GLU A 321 21.87 -10.76 22.22
N GLN A 322 21.83 -9.48 21.81
CA GLN A 322 21.65 -9.12 20.40
C GLN A 322 22.77 -9.70 19.53
N LYS A 323 24.02 -9.57 19.97
CA LYS A 323 25.19 -10.12 19.24
C LYS A 323 25.07 -11.63 19.07
N ALA A 324 24.68 -12.35 20.13
CA ALA A 324 24.48 -13.79 20.07
C ALA A 324 23.35 -14.19 19.12
N ALA A 325 22.23 -13.45 19.17
CA ALA A 325 21.09 -13.66 18.26
C ALA A 325 21.49 -13.46 16.78
N LEU A 326 22.20 -12.38 16.46
CA LEU A 326 22.67 -12.13 15.09
C LEU A 326 23.71 -13.18 14.64
N ALA A 327 24.59 -13.61 15.53
CA ALA A 327 25.56 -14.67 15.23
C ALA A 327 24.89 -16.04 14.97
N SER A 328 23.71 -16.29 15.53
CA SER A 328 22.90 -17.49 15.24
C SER A 328 22.16 -17.42 13.90
N GLY A 329 22.29 -16.32 13.14
CA GLY A 329 21.64 -16.14 11.84
C GLY A 329 20.28 -15.45 11.89
N ARG A 330 19.84 -14.95 13.04
CA ARG A 330 18.63 -14.14 13.15
C ARG A 330 18.85 -12.77 12.50
N ILE A 331 17.79 -12.21 11.91
CA ILE A 331 17.81 -10.85 11.41
C ILE A 331 17.26 -9.86 12.45
N LEU A 332 17.73 -8.62 12.43
CA LEU A 332 17.25 -7.58 13.33
C LEU A 332 15.93 -6.96 12.79
N VAL A 333 14.96 -6.80 13.70
CA VAL A 333 13.74 -6.05 13.45
C VAL A 333 13.64 -4.87 14.41
#